data_7f9fe038ec74e69b934ab027aacd5aff
#
_entry.id   7f9fe038ec74e69b934ab027aacd5aff
#
_cell.length_a   1.000
_cell.length_b   1.000
_cell.length_c   1.000
_cell.angle_alpha   90.00
_cell.angle_beta   90.00
_cell.angle_gamma   90.00
#
_symmetry.space_group_name_H-M   'P 1'
#
loop_
_entity.id
_entity.type
_entity.pdbx_description
1 polymer ?
#
loop_
_entity_poly.entity_id
_entity_poly.type
_entity_poly.pdbx_seq_one_letter_code
_entity_poly.pdbx_strand_id
1 'polypeptide(L)'
;MASGAVNAIKIILQLLLFPVMARLLGPDEFGLYALALPTVALIALLADGGLGATLAREDESSELVWSSAFWALMFLGITLALCSAGFGLVLGYLAKQPRLYGIIGLLSLSLVFMTLSVVPAARLARRKQLGVGAAADLTANLIGAAIAVAMAWRGSGAWSLAAQYLVIYAIRAVLLNCAAFHRPRAVFSFGALRHHLVSGGAMIAIRISDYAGRLVENFLINRMFGTTLLGSYTFGNQVSKVATEAASNVIWAALYVQALTGERSQIVILHRRLCRMLGIALFPATFLAAAAAPEIVSLLLGPKWIGLTFFLQVFLPTYAFSVVSCQTAPILMAYGRIDIFFWCVFGLSLGRVLAVGLGWWLGLDGAVCGIALVTLVFCVAMLLVPAEVTGCHVLPVLRGLAGPAISAVLASGCYLVIVNVFGADITSMCAGLAGGLVAYGLSMILIDRRQLGEDFSVARRIISRPASREPVRSFEPANRPNAL
;
A
#
# COMPACT_ATOMS: atom_id res chain seq x y z
N MET A 1 3.54 18.89 9.74
CA MET A 1 4.90 18.34 9.94
C MET A 1 4.92 17.11 10.85
N ALA A 2 4.28 17.11 12.03
CA ALA A 2 4.29 15.95 12.95
C ALA A 2 3.79 14.63 12.33
N SER A 3 2.69 14.63 11.57
CA SER A 3 2.13 13.42 10.94
C SER A 3 3.06 12.79 9.89
N GLY A 4 3.85 13.61 9.18
CA GLY A 4 4.83 13.10 8.19
C GLY A 4 6.00 12.39 8.85
N ALA A 5 6.55 12.96 9.93
CA ALA A 5 7.61 12.33 10.71
C ALA A 5 7.16 11.01 11.33
N VAL A 6 5.96 10.95 11.88
CA VAL A 6 5.37 9.72 12.43
C VAL A 6 5.22 8.64 11.36
N ASN A 7 4.75 9.01 10.16
CA ASN A 7 4.65 8.04 9.05
C ASN A 7 6.03 7.52 8.61
N ALA A 8 7.04 8.37 8.55
CA ALA A 8 8.40 7.93 8.24
C ALA A 8 8.93 6.94 9.29
N ILE A 9 8.74 7.23 10.59
CA ILE A 9 9.13 6.33 11.68
C ILE A 9 8.39 4.97 11.56
N LYS A 10 7.10 4.97 11.24
CA LYS A 10 6.34 3.72 11.02
C LYS A 10 6.91 2.88 9.88
N ILE A 11 7.26 3.52 8.75
CA ILE A 11 7.86 2.82 7.60
C ILE A 11 9.21 2.22 8.00
N ILE A 12 10.06 2.97 8.69
CA ILE A 12 11.35 2.49 9.18
C ILE A 12 11.14 1.31 10.15
N LEU A 13 10.23 1.46 11.11
CA LEU A 13 9.89 0.38 12.05
C LEU A 13 9.43 -0.88 11.31
N GLN A 14 8.57 -0.73 10.32
CA GLN A 14 8.07 -1.85 9.53
C GLN A 14 9.18 -2.52 8.71
N LEU A 15 10.06 -1.74 8.07
CA LEU A 15 11.20 -2.26 7.32
C LEU A 15 12.19 -3.02 8.20
N LEU A 16 12.42 -2.56 9.45
CA LEU A 16 13.27 -3.24 10.42
C LEU A 16 12.60 -4.50 11.00
N LEU A 17 11.31 -4.45 11.22
CA LEU A 17 10.54 -5.58 11.77
C LEU A 17 10.43 -6.75 10.79
N PHE A 18 10.33 -6.48 9.48
CA PHE A 18 10.19 -7.52 8.47
C PHE A 18 11.29 -8.59 8.51
N PRO A 19 12.58 -8.26 8.43
CA PRO A 19 13.66 -9.27 8.50
C PRO A 19 13.67 -10.04 9.81
N VAL A 20 13.40 -9.36 10.94
CA VAL A 20 13.36 -9.98 12.26
C VAL A 20 12.26 -11.04 12.33
N MET A 21 11.03 -10.66 11.94
CA MET A 21 9.90 -11.58 11.92
C MET A 21 10.11 -12.72 10.93
N ALA A 22 10.68 -12.44 9.75
CA ALA A 22 10.98 -13.44 8.75
C ALA A 22 11.95 -14.50 9.27
N ARG A 23 13.03 -14.09 9.93
CA ARG A 23 14.00 -15.05 10.55
C ARG A 23 13.38 -15.92 11.61
N LEU A 24 12.50 -15.34 12.45
CA LEU A 24 11.89 -16.05 13.57
C LEU A 24 10.80 -17.04 13.10
N LEU A 25 9.99 -16.65 12.12
CA LEU A 25 8.79 -17.41 11.73
C LEU A 25 9.04 -18.39 10.58
N GLY A 26 9.75 -17.97 9.56
CA GLY A 26 9.88 -18.72 8.30
C GLY A 26 8.67 -18.59 7.37
N PRO A 27 8.80 -19.10 6.12
CA PRO A 27 7.80 -18.86 5.07
C PRO A 27 6.47 -19.55 5.32
N ASP A 28 6.42 -20.73 5.97
CA ASP A 28 5.19 -21.46 6.25
C ASP A 28 4.21 -20.65 7.13
N GLU A 29 4.74 -20.06 8.20
CA GLU A 29 3.95 -19.27 9.14
C GLU A 29 3.49 -17.95 8.51
N PHE A 30 4.32 -17.34 7.66
CA PHE A 30 3.91 -16.19 6.84
C PHE A 30 2.83 -16.57 5.84
N GLY A 31 2.90 -17.75 5.21
CA GLY A 31 1.89 -18.26 4.29
C GLY A 31 0.53 -18.45 4.97
N LEU A 32 0.53 -19.01 6.17
CA LEU A 32 -0.69 -19.19 6.95
C LEU A 32 -1.34 -17.84 7.31
N TYR A 33 -0.54 -16.86 7.73
CA TYR A 33 -0.99 -15.50 7.98
C TYR A 33 -1.49 -14.81 6.70
N ALA A 34 -0.83 -15.05 5.56
CA ALA A 34 -1.18 -14.50 4.27
C ALA A 34 -2.52 -15.00 3.70
N LEU A 35 -2.98 -16.17 4.13
CA LEU A 35 -4.35 -16.65 3.88
C LEU A 35 -5.39 -15.96 4.77
N ALA A 36 -5.01 -15.72 6.04
CA ALA A 36 -5.93 -15.17 7.03
C ALA A 36 -6.19 -13.67 6.85
N LEU A 37 -5.12 -12.88 6.62
CA LEU A 37 -5.20 -11.42 6.62
C LEU A 37 -6.15 -10.83 5.55
N PRO A 38 -6.12 -11.25 4.26
CA PRO A 38 -7.00 -10.68 3.24
C PRO A 38 -8.48 -10.90 3.52
N THR A 39 -8.83 -12.01 4.19
CA THR A 39 -10.20 -12.31 4.62
C THR A 39 -10.72 -11.23 5.57
N VAL A 40 -9.96 -10.95 6.62
CA VAL A 40 -10.33 -9.94 7.62
C VAL A 40 -10.25 -8.53 7.03
N ALA A 41 -9.23 -8.26 6.21
CA ALA A 41 -9.04 -6.98 5.56
C ALA A 41 -10.16 -6.62 4.57
N LEU A 42 -10.70 -7.60 3.83
CA LEU A 42 -11.86 -7.41 2.96
C LEU A 42 -13.09 -6.96 3.76
N ILE A 43 -13.35 -7.63 4.88
CA ILE A 43 -14.47 -7.31 5.76
C ILE A 43 -14.23 -5.99 6.50
N ALA A 44 -12.98 -5.69 6.86
CA ALA A 44 -12.58 -4.44 7.49
C ALA A 44 -12.88 -3.18 6.65
N LEU A 45 -13.01 -3.32 5.33
CA LEU A 45 -13.45 -2.20 4.47
C LEU A 45 -14.83 -1.66 4.84
N LEU A 46 -15.67 -2.50 5.44
CA LEU A 46 -16.99 -2.13 5.88
C LEU A 46 -16.99 -1.55 7.32
N ALA A 47 -15.89 -1.70 8.05
CA ALA A 47 -15.80 -1.34 9.46
C ALA A 47 -15.96 0.17 9.74
N ASP A 48 -15.58 1.04 8.80
CA ASP A 48 -15.80 2.47 8.92
C ASP A 48 -17.23 2.89 8.50
N GLY A 49 -17.90 2.12 7.65
CA GLY A 49 -19.23 2.42 7.13
C GLY A 49 -19.36 3.80 6.46
N GLY A 50 -18.25 4.47 6.14
CA GLY A 50 -18.20 5.84 5.63
C GLY A 50 -18.44 6.92 6.70
N LEU A 51 -18.71 6.52 7.95
CA LEU A 51 -19.06 7.43 9.04
C LEU A 51 -17.87 8.27 9.51
N GLY A 52 -16.65 7.76 9.48
CA GLY A 52 -15.49 8.47 10.01
C GLY A 52 -15.21 9.79 9.27
N ALA A 53 -15.24 9.76 7.94
CA ALA A 53 -14.98 10.94 7.12
C ALA A 53 -16.10 11.99 7.19
N THR A 54 -17.37 11.55 7.20
CA THR A 54 -18.53 12.43 7.26
C THR A 54 -18.67 13.07 8.64
N LEU A 55 -18.53 12.28 9.72
CA LEU A 55 -18.51 12.79 11.08
C LEU A 55 -17.36 13.78 11.34
N ALA A 56 -16.24 13.67 10.65
CA ALA A 56 -15.13 14.61 10.77
C ALA A 56 -15.38 15.96 10.06
N ARG A 57 -16.26 16.00 9.06
CA ARG A 57 -16.50 17.19 8.21
C ARG A 57 -17.63 18.09 8.69
N GLU A 58 -18.68 17.55 9.28
CA GLU A 58 -19.86 18.32 9.66
C GLU A 58 -19.65 19.12 10.95
N ASP A 59 -19.95 20.44 10.92
CA ASP A 59 -19.71 21.35 12.04
C ASP A 59 -20.69 21.15 13.21
N GLU A 60 -21.90 20.65 12.98
CA GLU A 60 -22.93 20.47 13.99
C GLU A 60 -23.36 18.99 14.12
N SER A 61 -22.60 18.18 14.81
CA SER A 61 -23.13 16.89 15.24
C SER A 61 -23.61 16.98 16.71
N SER A 62 -24.91 16.81 16.89
CA SER A 62 -25.51 16.72 18.21
C SER A 62 -24.97 15.50 18.99
N GLU A 63 -25.04 15.52 20.31
CA GLU A 63 -24.68 14.34 21.12
C GLU A 63 -25.45 13.08 20.73
N LEU A 64 -26.65 13.25 20.16
CA LEU A 64 -27.45 12.17 19.60
C LEU A 64 -26.75 11.47 18.43
N VAL A 65 -26.14 12.24 17.52
CA VAL A 65 -25.41 11.68 16.37
C VAL A 65 -24.18 10.90 16.83
N TRP A 66 -23.39 11.47 17.76
CA TRP A 66 -22.20 10.79 18.31
C TRP A 66 -22.55 9.49 19.04
N SER A 67 -23.59 9.50 19.87
CA SER A 67 -24.05 8.30 20.60
C SER A 67 -24.60 7.26 19.64
N SER A 68 -25.43 7.66 18.66
CA SER A 68 -25.97 6.76 17.65
C SER A 68 -24.87 6.15 16.78
N ALA A 69 -23.86 6.95 16.37
CA ALA A 69 -22.71 6.46 15.61
C ALA A 69 -21.88 5.44 16.42
N PHE A 70 -21.67 5.70 17.71
CA PHE A 70 -20.94 4.78 18.59
C PHE A 70 -21.64 3.40 18.65
N TRP A 71 -22.95 3.38 18.93
CA TRP A 71 -23.70 2.14 19.04
C TRP A 71 -23.82 1.40 17.70
N ALA A 72 -24.04 2.14 16.59
CA ALA A 72 -24.07 1.56 15.25
C ALA A 72 -22.74 0.89 14.90
N LEU A 73 -21.62 1.58 15.13
CA LEU A 73 -20.29 1.06 14.84
C LEU A 73 -19.90 -0.11 15.76
N MET A 74 -20.30 -0.09 17.03
CA MET A 74 -20.08 -1.21 17.94
C MET A 74 -20.84 -2.45 17.48
N PHE A 75 -22.13 -2.32 17.16
CA PHE A 75 -22.93 -3.41 16.62
C PHE A 75 -22.36 -3.93 15.28
N LEU A 76 -22.01 -3.01 14.38
CA LEU A 76 -21.38 -3.33 13.11
C LEU A 76 -20.07 -4.11 13.32
N GLY A 77 -19.19 -3.64 14.23
CA GLY A 77 -17.93 -4.31 14.53
C GLY A 77 -18.10 -5.74 15.03
N ILE A 78 -19.05 -5.97 15.92
CA ILE A 78 -19.36 -7.31 16.44
C ILE A 78 -19.91 -8.19 15.30
N THR A 79 -20.85 -7.68 14.51
CA THR A 79 -21.41 -8.41 13.37
C THR A 79 -20.35 -8.79 12.35
N LEU A 80 -19.49 -7.84 11.98
CA LEU A 80 -18.38 -8.07 11.05
C LEU A 80 -17.36 -9.08 11.62
N ALA A 81 -17.08 -9.03 12.92
CA ALA A 81 -16.19 -9.99 13.57
C ALA A 81 -16.78 -11.42 13.52
N LEU A 82 -18.06 -11.58 13.81
CA LEU A 82 -18.76 -12.88 13.72
C LEU A 82 -18.80 -13.38 12.27
N CYS A 83 -19.15 -12.52 11.31
CA CYS A 83 -19.15 -12.88 9.88
C CYS A 83 -17.74 -13.29 9.41
N SER A 84 -16.71 -12.56 9.83
CA SER A 84 -15.32 -12.86 9.50
C SER A 84 -14.86 -14.19 10.10
N ALA A 85 -15.20 -14.45 11.36
CA ALA A 85 -14.90 -15.72 12.01
C ALA A 85 -15.63 -16.89 11.32
N GLY A 86 -16.92 -16.71 10.97
CA GLY A 86 -17.70 -17.71 10.23
C GLY A 86 -17.12 -17.98 8.84
N PHE A 87 -16.72 -16.93 8.10
CA PHE A 87 -16.04 -17.11 6.81
C PHE A 87 -14.68 -17.81 6.99
N GLY A 88 -13.98 -17.56 8.10
CA GLY A 88 -12.75 -18.24 8.47
C GLY A 88 -12.92 -19.75 8.62
N LEU A 89 -14.06 -20.22 9.14
CA LEU A 89 -14.37 -21.65 9.21
C LEU A 89 -14.46 -22.27 7.82
N VAL A 90 -15.15 -21.61 6.89
CA VAL A 90 -15.28 -22.05 5.50
C VAL A 90 -13.92 -22.09 4.81
N LEU A 91 -13.14 -21.01 4.93
CA LEU A 91 -11.83 -20.91 4.28
C LEU A 91 -10.85 -21.95 4.83
N GLY A 92 -10.82 -22.16 6.15
CA GLY A 92 -9.95 -23.17 6.77
C GLY A 92 -10.30 -24.59 6.37
N TYR A 93 -11.59 -24.88 6.18
CA TYR A 93 -12.05 -26.17 5.64
C TYR A 93 -11.61 -26.36 4.19
N LEU A 94 -11.82 -25.35 3.32
CA LEU A 94 -11.44 -25.39 1.91
C LEU A 94 -9.91 -25.44 1.73
N ALA A 95 -9.15 -24.72 2.54
CA ALA A 95 -7.70 -24.72 2.51
C ALA A 95 -7.07 -25.94 3.19
N LYS A 96 -7.87 -26.79 3.86
CA LYS A 96 -7.41 -27.93 4.68
C LYS A 96 -6.37 -27.54 5.74
N GLN A 97 -6.53 -26.37 6.34
CA GLN A 97 -5.62 -25.78 7.33
C GLN A 97 -6.34 -25.49 8.65
N PRO A 98 -6.40 -26.44 9.62
CA PRO A 98 -7.15 -26.27 10.87
C PRO A 98 -6.69 -25.07 11.72
N ARG A 99 -5.39 -24.74 11.69
CA ARG A 99 -4.83 -23.60 12.44
C ARG A 99 -5.40 -22.26 11.96
N LEU A 100 -5.92 -22.20 10.73
CA LEU A 100 -6.48 -21.00 10.13
C LEU A 100 -7.74 -20.52 10.87
N TYR A 101 -8.53 -21.43 11.43
CA TYR A 101 -9.75 -21.09 12.19
C TYR A 101 -9.46 -20.15 13.36
N GLY A 102 -8.48 -20.52 14.18
CA GLY A 102 -8.10 -19.72 15.34
C GLY A 102 -7.41 -18.40 14.97
N ILE A 103 -6.56 -18.41 13.94
CA ILE A 103 -5.85 -17.22 13.46
C ILE A 103 -6.85 -16.18 12.91
N ILE A 104 -7.82 -16.60 12.08
CA ILE A 104 -8.87 -15.71 11.57
C ILE A 104 -9.78 -15.26 12.71
N GLY A 105 -10.13 -16.15 13.64
CA GLY A 105 -10.90 -15.80 14.83
C GLY A 105 -10.23 -14.71 15.66
N LEU A 106 -8.93 -14.83 15.92
CA LEU A 106 -8.14 -13.80 16.61
C LEU A 106 -8.10 -12.47 15.84
N LEU A 107 -7.84 -12.54 14.54
CA LEU A 107 -7.82 -11.37 13.67
C LEU A 107 -9.20 -10.69 13.61
N SER A 108 -10.29 -11.47 13.62
CA SER A 108 -11.66 -10.94 13.55
C SER A 108 -12.01 -10.04 14.74
N LEU A 109 -11.43 -10.28 15.92
CA LEU A 109 -11.59 -9.39 17.08
C LEU A 109 -11.08 -7.98 16.84
N SER A 110 -10.10 -7.80 15.93
CA SER A 110 -9.60 -6.47 15.58
C SER A 110 -10.66 -5.59 14.95
N LEU A 111 -11.66 -6.16 14.28
CA LEU A 111 -12.76 -5.42 13.65
C LEU A 111 -13.60 -4.65 14.68
N VAL A 112 -13.80 -5.21 15.87
CA VAL A 112 -14.48 -4.53 16.98
C VAL A 112 -13.66 -3.30 17.42
N PHE A 113 -12.36 -3.45 17.61
CA PHE A 113 -11.50 -2.33 18.00
C PHE A 113 -11.33 -1.28 16.89
N MET A 114 -11.34 -1.71 15.62
CA MET A 114 -11.34 -0.78 14.48
C MET A 114 -12.58 0.12 14.51
N THR A 115 -13.78 -0.44 14.65
CA THR A 115 -15.02 0.34 14.68
C THR A 115 -15.10 1.24 15.91
N LEU A 116 -14.66 0.77 17.09
CA LEU A 116 -14.59 1.58 18.31
C LEU A 116 -13.61 2.75 18.21
N SER A 117 -12.66 2.73 17.27
CA SER A 117 -11.70 3.82 17.02
C SER A 117 -12.27 4.95 16.17
N VAL A 118 -13.35 4.73 15.41
CA VAL A 118 -13.85 5.66 14.40
C VAL A 118 -14.36 6.96 15.02
N VAL A 119 -15.24 6.86 16.03
CA VAL A 119 -15.83 8.02 16.70
C VAL A 119 -14.76 8.91 17.35
N PRO A 120 -13.86 8.39 18.22
CA PRO A 120 -12.84 9.24 18.83
C PRO A 120 -11.86 9.82 17.81
N ALA A 121 -11.52 9.08 16.74
CA ALA A 121 -10.68 9.61 15.67
C ALA A 121 -11.34 10.77 14.93
N ALA A 122 -12.64 10.68 14.60
CA ALA A 122 -13.40 11.77 13.98
C ALA A 122 -13.46 13.01 14.89
N ARG A 123 -13.63 12.84 16.21
CA ARG A 123 -13.63 13.95 17.19
C ARG A 123 -12.27 14.65 17.27
N LEU A 124 -11.15 13.89 17.27
CA LEU A 124 -9.81 14.45 17.24
C LEU A 124 -9.53 15.20 15.94
N ALA A 125 -9.99 14.66 14.81
CA ALA A 125 -9.87 15.31 13.51
C ALA A 125 -10.59 16.66 13.48
N ARG A 126 -11.82 16.75 14.01
CA ARG A 126 -12.56 18.01 14.17
C ARG A 126 -11.84 19.02 15.05
N ARG A 127 -11.27 18.57 16.16
CA ARG A 127 -10.47 19.42 17.06
C ARG A 127 -9.11 19.80 16.46
N LYS A 128 -8.82 19.40 15.22
CA LYS A 128 -7.51 19.60 14.54
C LYS A 128 -6.33 19.01 15.32
N GLN A 129 -6.59 18.03 16.19
CA GLN A 129 -5.60 17.34 17.03
C GLN A 129 -5.07 16.07 16.33
N LEU A 130 -4.72 16.19 15.05
CA LEU A 130 -4.21 15.06 14.24
C LEU A 130 -2.91 14.46 14.82
N GLY A 131 -2.12 15.27 15.55
CA GLY A 131 -0.90 14.80 16.20
C GLY A 131 -1.16 13.75 17.28
N VAL A 132 -2.26 13.86 18.03
CA VAL A 132 -2.67 12.88 19.06
C VAL A 132 -3.00 11.54 18.41
N GLY A 133 -3.76 11.56 17.29
CA GLY A 133 -4.04 10.36 16.52
C GLY A 133 -2.77 9.68 15.98
N ALA A 134 -1.85 10.48 15.44
CA ALA A 134 -0.58 9.96 14.93
C ALA A 134 0.29 9.37 16.06
N ALA A 135 0.34 9.99 17.24
CA ALA A 135 1.05 9.44 18.40
C ALA A 135 0.42 8.13 18.89
N ALA A 136 -0.91 8.06 18.97
CA ALA A 136 -1.62 6.84 19.33
C ALA A 136 -1.30 5.70 18.34
N ASP A 137 -1.28 5.99 17.03
CA ASP A 137 -0.93 5.04 16.00
C ASP A 137 0.52 4.55 16.13
N LEU A 138 1.48 5.44 16.39
CA LEU A 138 2.89 5.07 16.58
C LEU A 138 3.06 4.18 17.81
N THR A 139 2.50 4.57 18.95
CA THR A 139 2.56 3.82 20.20
C THR A 139 1.95 2.42 20.03
N ALA A 140 0.79 2.32 19.37
CA ALA A 140 0.14 1.04 19.08
C ALA A 140 1.03 0.13 18.19
N ASN A 141 1.67 0.69 17.17
CA ASN A 141 2.58 -0.06 16.31
C ASN A 141 3.85 -0.53 17.06
N LEU A 142 4.43 0.30 17.93
CA LEU A 142 5.59 -0.07 18.74
C LEU A 142 5.26 -1.21 19.71
N ILE A 143 4.15 -1.10 20.45
CA ILE A 143 3.69 -2.14 21.38
C ILE A 143 3.34 -3.43 20.63
N GLY A 144 2.62 -3.32 19.51
CA GLY A 144 2.28 -4.45 18.65
C GLY A 144 3.52 -5.17 18.11
N ALA A 145 4.53 -4.41 17.67
CA ALA A 145 5.80 -4.97 17.21
C ALA A 145 6.55 -5.70 18.34
N ALA A 146 6.63 -5.10 19.52
CA ALA A 146 7.28 -5.72 20.67
C ALA A 146 6.62 -7.05 21.06
N ILE A 147 5.27 -7.09 21.10
CA ILE A 147 4.51 -8.32 21.40
C ILE A 147 4.73 -9.37 20.31
N ALA A 148 4.71 -8.96 19.02
CA ALA A 148 4.95 -9.87 17.92
C ALA A 148 6.31 -10.55 18.01
N VAL A 149 7.37 -9.77 18.26
CA VAL A 149 8.74 -10.31 18.42
C VAL A 149 8.82 -11.24 19.62
N ALA A 150 8.25 -10.84 20.78
CA ALA A 150 8.25 -11.66 21.98
C ALA A 150 7.53 -13.00 21.80
N MET A 151 6.37 -12.99 21.11
CA MET A 151 5.61 -14.21 20.79
C MET A 151 6.34 -15.07 19.75
N ALA A 152 6.90 -14.45 18.70
CA ALA A 152 7.66 -15.17 17.68
C ALA A 152 8.90 -15.86 18.28
N TRP A 153 9.56 -15.20 19.21
CA TRP A 153 10.73 -15.77 19.94
C TRP A 153 10.35 -16.99 20.78
N ARG A 154 9.11 -17.02 21.30
CA ARG A 154 8.55 -18.18 22.01
C ARG A 154 8.04 -19.29 21.09
N GLY A 155 8.18 -19.13 19.77
CA GLY A 155 7.76 -20.13 18.79
C GLY A 155 6.25 -20.14 18.50
N SER A 156 5.52 -19.04 18.76
CA SER A 156 4.08 -18.97 18.52
C SER A 156 3.68 -18.92 17.03
N GLY A 157 4.64 -18.88 16.11
CA GLY A 157 4.39 -18.92 14.67
C GLY A 157 3.47 -17.78 14.17
N ALA A 158 2.54 -18.09 13.29
CA ALA A 158 1.59 -17.13 12.68
C ALA A 158 0.71 -16.41 13.71
N TRP A 159 0.53 -16.98 14.91
CA TRP A 159 -0.20 -16.32 16.00
C TRP A 159 0.45 -15.01 16.43
N SER A 160 1.78 -14.89 16.31
CA SER A 160 2.51 -13.66 16.64
C SER A 160 2.12 -12.50 15.75
N LEU A 161 1.93 -12.75 14.43
CA LEU A 161 1.48 -11.74 13.46
C LEU A 161 0.00 -11.39 13.67
N ALA A 162 -0.84 -12.39 13.97
CA ALA A 162 -2.25 -12.17 14.29
C ALA A 162 -2.43 -11.37 15.59
N ALA A 163 -1.65 -11.69 16.62
CA ALA A 163 -1.63 -10.94 17.87
C ALA A 163 -1.13 -9.50 17.68
N GLN A 164 -0.08 -9.30 16.88
CA GLN A 164 0.38 -7.96 16.50
C GLN A 164 -0.75 -7.12 15.93
N TYR A 165 -1.46 -7.68 14.94
CA TYR A 165 -2.57 -6.99 14.29
C TYR A 165 -3.66 -6.61 15.27
N LEU A 166 -4.11 -7.56 16.10
CA LEU A 166 -5.12 -7.32 17.15
C LEU A 166 -4.66 -6.24 18.15
N VAL A 167 -3.43 -6.35 18.65
CA VAL A 167 -2.89 -5.43 19.66
C VAL A 167 -2.78 -4.01 19.11
N ILE A 168 -2.36 -3.84 17.88
CA ILE A 168 -2.30 -2.52 17.23
C ILE A 168 -3.68 -1.84 17.27
N TYR A 169 -4.75 -2.53 16.86
CA TYR A 169 -6.08 -1.94 16.87
C TYR A 169 -6.66 -1.79 18.28
N ALA A 170 -6.38 -2.72 19.19
CA ALA A 170 -6.82 -2.63 20.58
C ALA A 170 -6.18 -1.44 21.31
N ILE A 171 -4.85 -1.30 21.25
CA ILE A 171 -4.13 -0.18 21.88
C ILE A 171 -4.54 1.15 21.25
N ARG A 172 -4.66 1.19 19.91
CA ARG A 172 -5.16 2.38 19.21
C ARG A 172 -6.55 2.77 19.71
N ALA A 173 -7.48 1.82 19.81
CA ALA A 173 -8.83 2.08 20.30
C ALA A 173 -8.81 2.63 21.73
N VAL A 174 -8.02 2.04 22.62
CA VAL A 174 -7.88 2.51 24.00
C VAL A 174 -7.33 3.93 24.05
N LEU A 175 -6.21 4.19 23.37
CA LEU A 175 -5.55 5.51 23.39
C LEU A 175 -6.45 6.62 22.81
N LEU A 176 -7.13 6.34 21.68
CA LEU A 176 -8.03 7.32 21.07
C LEU A 176 -9.25 7.59 21.95
N ASN A 177 -9.84 6.55 22.58
CA ASN A 177 -10.95 6.74 23.50
C ASN A 177 -10.53 7.47 24.77
N CYS A 178 -9.33 7.25 25.29
CA CYS A 178 -8.80 8.03 26.42
C CYS A 178 -8.58 9.51 26.05
N ALA A 179 -8.05 9.77 24.84
CA ALA A 179 -7.75 11.13 24.39
C ALA A 179 -9.00 11.95 24.01
N ALA A 180 -10.02 11.30 23.46
CA ALA A 180 -11.27 11.94 23.02
C ALA A 180 -12.49 11.26 23.67
N PHE A 181 -12.43 11.07 25.00
CA PHE A 181 -13.45 10.36 25.76
C PHE A 181 -14.86 10.90 25.47
N HIS A 182 -15.76 9.99 25.14
CA HIS A 182 -17.17 10.27 24.94
C HIS A 182 -17.97 9.26 25.74
N ARG A 183 -18.87 9.75 26.59
CA ARG A 183 -19.85 8.89 27.25
C ARG A 183 -21.04 8.72 26.32
N PRO A 184 -21.17 7.59 25.60
CA PRO A 184 -22.32 7.38 24.74
C PRO A 184 -23.59 7.29 25.61
N ARG A 185 -24.59 8.09 25.27
CA ARG A 185 -25.93 7.93 25.86
C ARG A 185 -26.58 6.70 25.24
N ALA A 186 -27.43 6.03 26.00
CA ALA A 186 -28.22 4.87 25.51
C ALA A 186 -29.39 5.34 24.61
N VAL A 187 -29.05 6.15 23.56
CA VAL A 187 -30.01 6.68 22.61
C VAL A 187 -29.49 6.34 21.20
N PHE A 188 -30.36 5.78 20.38
CA PHE A 188 -30.06 5.41 19.01
C PHE A 188 -31.11 5.99 18.04
N SER A 189 -30.65 6.68 17.00
CA SER A 189 -31.49 7.19 15.91
C SER A 189 -30.87 6.89 14.56
N PHE A 190 -31.50 5.97 13.80
CA PHE A 190 -31.06 5.65 12.44
C PHE A 190 -31.24 6.83 11.49
N GLY A 191 -32.29 7.64 11.69
CA GLY A 191 -32.54 8.83 10.89
C GLY A 191 -31.39 9.85 10.92
N ALA A 192 -30.75 10.01 12.08
CA ALA A 192 -29.60 10.88 12.26
C ALA A 192 -28.33 10.39 11.53
N LEU A 193 -28.22 9.09 11.22
CA LEU A 193 -27.06 8.49 10.55
C LEU A 193 -27.22 8.33 9.04
N ARG A 194 -28.46 8.35 8.53
CA ARG A 194 -28.77 8.06 7.11
C ARG A 194 -27.97 8.95 6.14
N HIS A 195 -27.85 10.23 6.47
CA HIS A 195 -27.12 11.19 5.62
C HIS A 195 -25.62 10.86 5.52
N HIS A 196 -25.03 10.31 6.57
CA HIS A 196 -23.61 9.98 6.65
C HIS A 196 -23.22 8.69 5.92
N LEU A 197 -24.18 7.78 5.63
CA LEU A 197 -23.89 6.46 5.08
C LEU A 197 -23.75 6.44 3.54
N VAL A 198 -24.19 7.49 2.83
CA VAL A 198 -24.36 7.48 1.35
C VAL A 198 -23.06 7.84 0.58
N SER A 199 -22.04 8.38 1.21
CA SER A 199 -20.99 9.15 0.52
C SER A 199 -19.72 8.40 0.03
N GLY A 200 -19.65 7.06 0.05
CA GLY A 200 -18.35 6.36 -0.15
C GLY A 200 -18.29 5.22 -1.20
N GLY A 201 -19.38 4.93 -1.91
CA GLY A 201 -19.54 3.66 -2.65
C GLY A 201 -18.46 3.30 -3.68
N ALA A 202 -18.02 4.24 -4.51
CA ALA A 202 -17.09 3.94 -5.61
C ALA A 202 -15.68 3.55 -5.11
N MET A 203 -15.17 4.25 -4.09
CA MET A 203 -13.87 3.90 -3.49
C MET A 203 -13.91 2.55 -2.76
N ILE A 204 -15.03 2.23 -2.12
CA ILE A 204 -15.25 0.94 -1.49
C ILE A 204 -15.23 -0.17 -2.54
N ALA A 205 -15.87 0.02 -3.69
CA ALA A 205 -15.89 -0.96 -4.79
C ALA A 205 -14.47 -1.26 -5.32
N ILE A 206 -13.63 -0.25 -5.51
CA ILE A 206 -12.23 -0.41 -5.92
C ILE A 206 -11.46 -1.25 -4.89
N ARG A 207 -11.61 -0.92 -3.60
CA ARG A 207 -10.94 -1.66 -2.54
C ARG A 207 -11.44 -3.10 -2.40
N ILE A 208 -12.74 -3.32 -2.52
CA ILE A 208 -13.33 -4.68 -2.52
C ILE A 208 -12.73 -5.50 -3.67
N SER A 209 -12.64 -4.94 -4.87
CA SER A 209 -12.05 -5.62 -6.02
C SER A 209 -10.59 -6.03 -5.77
N ASP A 210 -9.76 -5.12 -5.22
CA ASP A 210 -8.35 -5.41 -4.91
C ASP A 210 -8.21 -6.49 -3.82
N TYR A 211 -8.94 -6.37 -2.69
CA TYR A 211 -8.83 -7.34 -1.60
C TYR A 211 -9.45 -8.70 -1.93
N ALA A 212 -10.57 -8.72 -2.66
CA ALA A 212 -11.18 -9.96 -3.12
C ALA A 212 -10.24 -10.68 -4.12
N GLY A 213 -9.65 -9.94 -5.04
CA GLY A 213 -8.64 -10.47 -5.96
C GLY A 213 -7.46 -11.11 -5.22
N ARG A 214 -6.91 -10.43 -4.22
CA ARG A 214 -5.82 -10.97 -3.37
C ARG A 214 -6.23 -12.21 -2.57
N LEU A 215 -7.45 -12.24 -2.07
CA LEU A 215 -7.96 -13.40 -1.34
C LEU A 215 -8.00 -14.64 -2.25
N VAL A 216 -8.57 -14.49 -3.45
CA VAL A 216 -8.65 -15.59 -4.44
C VAL A 216 -7.25 -15.97 -4.90
N GLU A 217 -6.38 -15.01 -5.21
CA GLU A 217 -4.99 -15.22 -5.62
C GLU A 217 -4.21 -16.02 -4.57
N ASN A 218 -4.24 -15.59 -3.30
CA ASN A 218 -3.56 -16.28 -2.21
C ASN A 218 -4.14 -17.69 -1.97
N PHE A 219 -5.45 -17.85 -2.06
CA PHE A 219 -6.10 -19.15 -1.95
C PHE A 219 -5.65 -20.10 -3.05
N LEU A 220 -5.63 -19.66 -4.31
CA LEU A 220 -5.17 -20.47 -5.44
C LEU A 220 -3.69 -20.85 -5.30
N ILE A 221 -2.81 -19.91 -4.97
CA ILE A 221 -1.38 -20.18 -4.76
C ILE A 221 -1.19 -21.21 -3.65
N ASN A 222 -1.91 -21.07 -2.53
CA ASN A 222 -1.85 -22.05 -1.44
C ASN A 222 -2.33 -23.44 -1.90
N ARG A 223 -3.42 -23.48 -2.67
CA ARG A 223 -4.04 -24.75 -3.12
C ARG A 223 -3.16 -25.50 -4.12
N MET A 224 -2.44 -24.75 -4.97
CA MET A 224 -1.60 -25.28 -6.05
C MET A 224 -0.17 -25.58 -5.59
N PHE A 225 0.43 -24.69 -4.79
CA PHE A 225 1.86 -24.70 -4.48
C PHE A 225 2.18 -24.83 -2.99
N GLY A 226 1.17 -24.74 -2.12
CA GLY A 226 1.33 -24.90 -0.68
C GLY A 226 1.64 -23.63 0.08
N THR A 227 1.61 -23.72 1.42
CA THR A 227 1.75 -22.58 2.34
C THR A 227 3.14 -21.96 2.33
N THR A 228 4.21 -22.76 2.18
CA THR A 228 5.59 -22.28 2.16
C THR A 228 5.84 -21.31 1.00
N LEU A 229 5.39 -21.72 -0.21
CA LEU A 229 5.53 -20.88 -1.40
C LEU A 229 4.62 -19.66 -1.35
N LEU A 230 3.40 -19.79 -0.83
CA LEU A 230 2.53 -18.65 -0.57
C LEU A 230 3.20 -17.65 0.39
N GLY A 231 3.87 -18.12 1.45
CA GLY A 231 4.59 -17.26 2.38
C GLY A 231 5.69 -16.47 1.71
N SER A 232 6.52 -17.14 0.91
CA SER A 232 7.59 -16.49 0.13
C SER A 232 7.02 -15.50 -0.89
N TYR A 233 5.97 -15.88 -1.61
CA TYR A 233 5.25 -15.02 -2.56
C TYR A 233 4.72 -13.74 -1.90
N THR A 234 3.96 -13.90 -0.83
CA THR A 234 3.31 -12.75 -0.15
C THR A 234 4.32 -11.85 0.54
N PHE A 235 5.38 -12.43 1.10
CA PHE A 235 6.46 -11.67 1.69
C PHE A 235 7.20 -10.85 0.63
N GLY A 236 7.58 -11.45 -0.51
CA GLY A 236 8.20 -10.76 -1.64
C GLY A 236 7.34 -9.65 -2.21
N ASN A 237 6.04 -9.91 -2.37
CA ASN A 237 5.04 -8.93 -2.79
C ASN A 237 4.96 -7.76 -1.81
N GLN A 238 4.90 -8.02 -0.49
CA GLN A 238 4.80 -6.99 0.54
C GLN A 238 6.07 -6.13 0.64
N VAL A 239 7.26 -6.75 0.60
CA VAL A 239 8.54 -6.02 0.61
C VAL A 239 8.65 -5.11 -0.61
N SER A 240 8.35 -5.62 -1.81
CA SER A 240 8.40 -4.85 -3.05
C SER A 240 7.41 -3.68 -3.03
N LYS A 241 6.23 -3.89 -2.47
CA LYS A 241 5.18 -2.88 -2.34
C LYS A 241 5.56 -1.76 -1.38
N VAL A 242 6.02 -2.09 -0.16
CA VAL A 242 6.41 -1.09 0.84
C VAL A 242 7.57 -0.23 0.35
N ALA A 243 8.57 -0.84 -0.30
CA ALA A 243 9.71 -0.12 -0.84
C ALA A 243 9.34 0.94 -1.89
N THR A 244 8.27 0.69 -2.65
CA THR A 244 7.86 1.56 -3.77
C THR A 244 6.73 2.54 -3.41
N GLU A 245 5.78 2.17 -2.56
CA GLU A 245 4.62 3.02 -2.21
C GLU A 245 4.97 4.22 -1.33
N ALA A 246 6.00 4.13 -0.50
CA ALA A 246 6.40 5.22 0.37
C ALA A 246 6.68 6.54 -0.39
N ALA A 247 7.34 6.44 -1.55
CA ALA A 247 7.62 7.58 -2.41
C ALA A 247 6.38 8.09 -3.16
N SER A 248 5.44 7.19 -3.47
CA SER A 248 4.23 7.50 -4.25
C SER A 248 3.23 8.38 -3.50
N ASN A 249 3.04 8.17 -2.20
CA ASN A 249 1.98 8.83 -1.43
C ASN A 249 2.08 10.37 -1.41
N VAL A 250 3.30 10.89 -1.36
CA VAL A 250 3.55 12.35 -1.37
C VAL A 250 3.18 12.95 -2.73
N ILE A 251 3.57 12.26 -3.80
CA ILE A 251 3.32 12.69 -5.18
C ILE A 251 1.84 12.60 -5.52
N TRP A 252 1.17 11.55 -5.05
CA TRP A 252 -0.26 11.33 -5.23
C TRP A 252 -1.09 12.50 -4.70
N ALA A 253 -0.81 12.95 -3.47
CA ALA A 253 -1.51 14.08 -2.86
C ALA A 253 -1.27 15.38 -3.63
N ALA A 254 -0.03 15.64 -4.07
CA ALA A 254 0.30 16.83 -4.83
C ALA A 254 -0.40 16.87 -6.20
N LEU A 255 -0.42 15.74 -6.92
CA LEU A 255 -1.10 15.62 -8.21
C LEU A 255 -2.61 15.79 -8.07
N TYR A 256 -3.22 15.21 -7.02
CA TYR A 256 -4.66 15.34 -6.78
C TYR A 256 -5.08 16.79 -6.55
N VAL A 257 -4.37 17.51 -5.68
CA VAL A 257 -4.65 18.93 -5.40
C VAL A 257 -4.45 19.78 -6.66
N GLN A 258 -3.36 19.58 -7.39
CA GLN A 258 -3.08 20.32 -8.62
C GLN A 258 -4.10 20.03 -9.72
N ALA A 259 -4.61 18.80 -9.80
CA ALA A 259 -5.63 18.41 -10.78
C ALA A 259 -7.01 19.03 -10.48
N LEU A 260 -7.28 19.39 -9.21
CA LEU A 260 -8.51 20.11 -8.84
C LEU A 260 -8.46 21.61 -9.18
N THR A 261 -7.28 22.23 -9.18
CA THR A 261 -7.12 23.69 -9.20
C THR A 261 -6.35 24.23 -10.41
N GLY A 262 -5.58 23.37 -11.11
CA GLY A 262 -4.66 23.76 -12.16
C GLY A 262 -5.25 23.63 -13.58
N GLU A 263 -4.55 24.25 -14.52
CA GLU A 263 -4.83 24.09 -15.96
C GLU A 263 -4.36 22.71 -16.44
N ARG A 264 -5.13 22.11 -17.37
CA ARG A 264 -4.83 20.77 -17.92
C ARG A 264 -3.40 20.65 -18.48
N SER A 265 -2.93 21.68 -19.17
CA SER A 265 -1.57 21.72 -19.75
C SER A 265 -0.47 21.62 -18.68
N GLN A 266 -0.64 22.30 -17.54
CA GLN A 266 0.29 22.29 -16.42
C GLN A 266 0.28 20.93 -15.71
N ILE A 267 -0.89 20.31 -15.58
CA ILE A 267 -1.05 18.98 -14.96
C ILE A 267 -0.31 17.92 -15.78
N VAL A 268 -0.42 17.95 -17.12
CA VAL A 268 0.29 17.01 -18.01
C VAL A 268 1.82 17.13 -17.87
N ILE A 269 2.32 18.36 -17.83
CA ILE A 269 3.76 18.62 -17.65
C ILE A 269 4.23 18.14 -16.27
N LEU A 270 3.46 18.44 -15.22
CA LEU A 270 3.76 18.04 -13.84
C LEU A 270 3.74 16.51 -13.72
N HIS A 271 2.69 15.84 -14.21
CA HIS A 271 2.57 14.39 -14.20
C HIS A 271 3.80 13.73 -14.85
N ARG A 272 4.15 14.13 -16.06
CA ARG A 272 5.33 13.60 -16.78
C ARG A 272 6.62 13.76 -15.97
N ARG A 273 6.84 14.94 -15.37
CA ARG A 273 8.02 15.22 -14.56
C ARG A 273 8.07 14.37 -13.29
N LEU A 274 6.96 14.27 -12.58
CA LEU A 274 6.89 13.48 -11.34
C LEU A 274 7.05 11.98 -11.61
N CYS A 275 6.44 11.43 -12.67
CA CYS A 275 6.69 10.07 -13.14
C CYS A 275 8.17 9.81 -13.41
N ARG A 276 8.84 10.75 -14.10
CA ARG A 276 10.26 10.64 -14.37
C ARG A 276 11.12 10.72 -13.10
N MET A 277 10.83 11.65 -12.18
CA MET A 277 11.54 11.75 -10.90
C MET A 277 11.41 10.48 -10.06
N LEU A 278 10.20 9.89 -10.05
CA LEU A 278 9.98 8.58 -9.43
C LEU A 278 10.82 7.48 -10.10
N GLY A 279 10.87 7.45 -11.43
CA GLY A 279 11.69 6.48 -12.15
C GLY A 279 13.17 6.62 -11.82
N ILE A 280 13.70 7.86 -11.80
CA ILE A 280 15.10 8.14 -11.44
C ILE A 280 15.42 7.65 -10.01
N ALA A 281 14.49 7.78 -9.07
CA ALA A 281 14.69 7.36 -7.68
C ALA A 281 14.48 5.86 -7.45
N LEU A 282 13.39 5.30 -8.01
CA LEU A 282 12.97 3.93 -7.72
C LEU A 282 13.69 2.86 -8.54
N PHE A 283 13.99 3.14 -9.84
CA PHE A 283 14.58 2.12 -10.71
C PHE A 283 15.96 1.63 -10.23
N PRO A 284 16.94 2.51 -9.92
CA PRO A 284 18.21 2.02 -9.42
C PRO A 284 18.07 1.24 -8.12
N ALA A 285 17.26 1.71 -7.19
CA ALA A 285 17.05 1.04 -5.91
C ALA A 285 16.42 -0.35 -6.08
N THR A 286 15.36 -0.47 -6.89
CA THR A 286 14.64 -1.74 -7.06
C THR A 286 15.37 -2.73 -7.96
N PHE A 287 16.02 -2.26 -9.03
CA PHE A 287 16.77 -3.14 -9.93
C PHE A 287 18.07 -3.65 -9.28
N LEU A 288 18.80 -2.80 -8.56
CA LEU A 288 19.97 -3.24 -7.78
C LEU A 288 19.58 -4.18 -6.65
N ALA A 289 18.47 -3.89 -5.93
CA ALA A 289 17.96 -4.80 -4.90
C ALA A 289 17.49 -6.15 -5.48
N ALA A 290 16.92 -6.16 -6.69
CA ALA A 290 16.57 -7.38 -7.40
C ALA A 290 17.81 -8.18 -7.82
N ALA A 291 18.85 -7.50 -8.31
CA ALA A 291 20.11 -8.15 -8.64
C ALA A 291 20.83 -8.73 -7.41
N ALA A 292 20.79 -8.00 -6.29
CA ALA A 292 21.36 -8.41 -5.00
C ALA A 292 20.41 -9.31 -4.17
N ALA A 293 19.27 -9.73 -4.70
CA ALA A 293 18.29 -10.53 -3.95
C ALA A 293 18.87 -11.85 -3.40
N PRO A 294 19.72 -12.62 -4.11
CA PRO A 294 20.32 -13.83 -3.56
C PRO A 294 21.10 -13.56 -2.26
N GLU A 295 21.97 -12.55 -2.27
CA GLU A 295 22.82 -12.18 -1.15
C GLU A 295 22.00 -11.56 -0.01
N ILE A 296 21.06 -10.68 -0.34
CA ILE A 296 20.14 -10.07 0.63
C ILE A 296 19.32 -11.14 1.35
N VAL A 297 18.74 -12.10 0.62
CA VAL A 297 17.93 -13.17 1.21
C VAL A 297 18.76 -14.08 2.08
N SER A 298 19.93 -14.54 1.61
CA SER A 298 20.79 -15.43 2.38
C SER A 298 21.32 -14.77 3.65
N LEU A 299 21.71 -13.50 3.57
CA LEU A 299 22.31 -12.74 4.67
C LEU A 299 21.27 -12.31 5.71
N LEU A 300 20.14 -11.71 5.25
CA LEU A 300 19.14 -11.12 6.15
C LEU A 300 18.10 -12.13 6.63
N LEU A 301 17.66 -13.05 5.77
CA LEU A 301 16.52 -13.92 6.05
C LEU A 301 16.95 -15.37 6.35
N GLY A 302 18.06 -15.81 5.76
CA GLY A 302 18.61 -17.14 5.95
C GLY A 302 18.06 -18.20 4.99
N PRO A 303 18.54 -19.46 5.10
CA PRO A 303 18.34 -20.51 4.08
C PRO A 303 16.87 -20.92 3.87
N LYS A 304 16.02 -20.73 4.87
CA LYS A 304 14.58 -21.05 4.76
C LYS A 304 13.86 -20.20 3.69
N TRP A 305 14.45 -19.06 3.30
CA TRP A 305 13.87 -18.07 2.40
C TRP A 305 14.47 -18.07 1.00
N ILE A 306 15.29 -19.05 0.64
CA ILE A 306 15.96 -19.09 -0.69
C ILE A 306 14.94 -18.98 -1.83
N GLY A 307 13.77 -19.60 -1.70
CA GLY A 307 12.69 -19.49 -2.68
C GLY A 307 12.13 -18.07 -2.86
N LEU A 308 12.39 -17.14 -1.94
CA LEU A 308 12.00 -15.73 -2.04
C LEU A 308 12.81 -14.97 -3.10
N THR A 309 14.02 -15.41 -3.41
CA THR A 309 14.93 -14.70 -4.32
C THR A 309 14.29 -14.43 -5.67
N PHE A 310 13.70 -15.44 -6.29
CA PHE A 310 13.02 -15.31 -7.57
C PHE A 310 11.85 -14.31 -7.52
N PHE A 311 11.06 -14.33 -6.46
CA PHE A 311 9.95 -13.38 -6.29
C PHE A 311 10.46 -11.94 -6.20
N LEU A 312 11.54 -11.68 -5.46
CA LEU A 312 12.12 -10.33 -5.36
C LEU A 312 12.68 -9.86 -6.69
N GLN A 313 13.37 -10.74 -7.44
CA GLN A 313 13.93 -10.42 -8.76
C GLN A 313 12.85 -9.99 -9.75
N VAL A 314 11.66 -10.61 -9.69
CA VAL A 314 10.55 -10.29 -10.59
C VAL A 314 9.73 -9.12 -10.07
N PHE A 315 9.41 -9.08 -8.78
CA PHE A 315 8.45 -8.10 -8.25
C PHE A 315 9.04 -6.71 -8.03
N LEU A 316 10.30 -6.59 -7.57
CA LEU A 316 10.89 -5.27 -7.30
C LEU A 316 10.87 -4.35 -8.54
N PRO A 317 11.39 -4.77 -9.72
CA PRO A 317 11.29 -3.96 -10.93
C PRO A 317 9.85 -3.72 -11.37
N THR A 318 9.00 -4.76 -11.34
CA THR A 318 7.61 -4.69 -11.77
C THR A 318 6.81 -3.68 -10.95
N TYR A 319 6.97 -3.69 -9.62
CA TYR A 319 6.31 -2.73 -8.74
C TYR A 319 6.82 -1.30 -8.91
N ALA A 320 8.09 -1.09 -9.22
CA ALA A 320 8.61 0.24 -9.54
C ALA A 320 7.88 0.85 -10.75
N PHE A 321 7.69 0.08 -11.82
CA PHE A 321 6.89 0.51 -12.97
C PHE A 321 5.43 0.75 -12.60
N SER A 322 4.83 -0.14 -11.79
CA SER A 322 3.44 -0.01 -11.35
C SER A 322 3.20 1.28 -10.57
N VAL A 323 4.08 1.62 -9.64
CA VAL A 323 3.97 2.86 -8.84
C VAL A 323 4.06 4.10 -9.71
N VAL A 324 4.96 4.13 -10.69
CA VAL A 324 5.08 5.26 -11.63
C VAL A 324 3.79 5.40 -12.46
N SER A 325 3.23 4.32 -12.96
CA SER A 325 2.01 4.33 -13.80
C SER A 325 0.77 4.72 -12.99
N CYS A 326 0.68 4.30 -11.73
CA CYS A 326 -0.42 4.64 -10.84
C CYS A 326 -0.55 6.14 -10.52
N GLN A 327 0.45 6.97 -10.85
CA GLN A 327 0.35 8.43 -10.67
C GLN A 327 -0.72 9.09 -11.57
N THR A 328 -1.30 8.38 -12.53
CA THR A 328 -2.46 8.84 -13.30
C THR A 328 -3.77 8.77 -12.49
N ALA A 329 -3.86 7.89 -11.50
CA ALA A 329 -5.08 7.69 -10.69
C ALA A 329 -5.59 8.96 -9.97
N PRO A 330 -4.75 9.77 -9.28
CA PRO A 330 -5.22 11.00 -8.64
C PRO A 330 -5.82 12.01 -9.61
N ILE A 331 -5.32 12.06 -10.85
CA ILE A 331 -5.86 12.94 -11.90
C ILE A 331 -7.24 12.46 -12.34
N LEU A 332 -7.43 11.14 -12.56
CA LEU A 332 -8.74 10.55 -12.87
C LEU A 332 -9.76 10.84 -11.78
N MET A 333 -9.36 10.71 -10.52
CA MET A 333 -10.23 10.98 -9.37
C MET A 333 -10.62 12.45 -9.27
N ALA A 334 -9.69 13.37 -9.53
CA ALA A 334 -9.96 14.81 -9.55
C ALA A 334 -10.95 15.19 -10.67
N TYR A 335 -10.89 14.49 -11.80
CA TYR A 335 -11.81 14.69 -12.93
C TYR A 335 -13.13 13.92 -12.80
N GLY A 336 -13.36 13.23 -11.68
CA GLY A 336 -14.59 12.47 -11.42
C GLY A 336 -14.72 11.16 -12.22
N ARG A 337 -13.66 10.72 -12.89
CA ARG A 337 -13.63 9.49 -13.71
C ARG A 337 -13.12 8.30 -12.91
N ILE A 338 -13.73 8.07 -11.75
CA ILE A 338 -13.42 6.94 -10.86
C ILE A 338 -13.78 5.60 -11.52
N ASP A 339 -14.75 5.61 -12.45
CA ASP A 339 -15.16 4.47 -13.28
C ASP A 339 -13.98 3.86 -14.04
N ILE A 340 -13.17 4.67 -14.72
CA ILE A 340 -11.99 4.19 -15.46
C ILE A 340 -10.99 3.53 -14.49
N PHE A 341 -10.72 4.17 -13.36
CA PHE A 341 -9.81 3.62 -12.37
C PHE A 341 -10.30 2.30 -11.80
N PHE A 342 -11.62 2.18 -11.52
CA PHE A 342 -12.23 0.93 -11.07
C PHE A 342 -12.00 -0.21 -12.08
N TRP A 343 -12.31 0.00 -13.36
CA TRP A 343 -12.14 -1.03 -14.38
C TRP A 343 -10.69 -1.45 -14.58
N CYS A 344 -9.74 -0.52 -14.48
CA CYS A 344 -8.33 -0.83 -14.52
C CYS A 344 -7.91 -1.72 -13.33
N VAL A 345 -8.31 -1.37 -12.11
CA VAL A 345 -7.97 -2.17 -10.91
C VAL A 345 -8.67 -3.53 -10.92
N PHE A 346 -9.93 -3.59 -11.36
CA PHE A 346 -10.66 -4.84 -11.52
C PHE A 346 -9.98 -5.75 -12.55
N GLY A 347 -9.60 -5.20 -13.71
CA GLY A 347 -8.87 -5.92 -14.74
C GLY A 347 -7.52 -6.45 -14.25
N LEU A 348 -6.78 -5.66 -13.46
CA LEU A 348 -5.54 -6.11 -12.81
C LEU A 348 -5.81 -7.29 -11.87
N SER A 349 -6.79 -7.18 -10.99
CA SER A 349 -7.12 -8.23 -10.01
C SER A 349 -7.55 -9.52 -10.71
N LEU A 350 -8.44 -9.42 -11.71
CA LEU A 350 -8.87 -10.56 -12.50
C LEU A 350 -7.71 -11.19 -13.29
N GLY A 351 -6.90 -10.36 -13.94
CA GLY A 351 -5.74 -10.82 -14.71
C GLY A 351 -4.72 -11.56 -13.85
N ARG A 352 -4.45 -11.10 -12.63
CA ARG A 352 -3.56 -11.78 -11.68
C ARG A 352 -4.12 -13.14 -11.24
N VAL A 353 -5.41 -13.22 -10.95
CA VAL A 353 -6.08 -14.48 -10.62
C VAL A 353 -5.99 -15.47 -11.80
N LEU A 354 -6.21 -15.01 -13.03
CA LEU A 354 -6.07 -15.83 -14.24
C LEU A 354 -4.62 -16.27 -14.46
N ALA A 355 -3.64 -15.39 -14.23
CA ALA A 355 -2.21 -15.74 -14.34
C ALA A 355 -1.81 -16.83 -13.35
N VAL A 356 -2.32 -16.76 -12.10
CA VAL A 356 -2.12 -17.84 -11.12
C VAL A 356 -2.78 -19.14 -11.61
N GLY A 357 -4.00 -19.06 -12.15
CA GLY A 357 -4.69 -20.22 -12.72
C GLY A 357 -3.91 -20.89 -13.85
N LEU A 358 -3.27 -20.12 -14.74
CA LEU A 358 -2.37 -20.63 -15.77
C LEU A 358 -1.12 -21.31 -15.19
N GLY A 359 -0.74 -21.01 -13.97
CA GLY A 359 0.34 -21.68 -13.26
C GLY A 359 0.08 -23.18 -13.04
N TRP A 360 -1.17 -23.66 -13.16
CA TRP A 360 -1.47 -25.08 -13.20
C TRP A 360 -0.74 -25.82 -14.32
N TRP A 361 -0.54 -25.14 -15.46
CA TRP A 361 0.12 -25.68 -16.65
C TRP A 361 1.60 -25.32 -16.72
N LEU A 362 1.97 -24.12 -16.25
CA LEU A 362 3.31 -23.54 -16.41
C LEU A 362 4.16 -23.60 -15.13
N GLY A 363 3.61 -24.16 -14.06
CA GLY A 363 4.29 -24.19 -12.76
C GLY A 363 4.30 -22.84 -12.06
N LEU A 364 5.01 -22.77 -10.92
CA LEU A 364 5.11 -21.58 -10.09
C LEU A 364 5.78 -20.40 -10.83
N ASP A 365 6.86 -20.66 -11.53
CA ASP A 365 7.63 -19.63 -12.25
C ASP A 365 6.77 -18.99 -13.34
N GLY A 366 5.98 -19.80 -14.04
CA GLY A 366 5.01 -19.34 -15.02
C GLY A 366 3.90 -18.48 -14.41
N ALA A 367 3.38 -18.85 -13.24
CA ALA A 367 2.41 -18.05 -12.51
C ALA A 367 2.97 -16.68 -12.12
N VAL A 368 4.17 -16.64 -11.57
CA VAL A 368 4.84 -15.41 -11.12
C VAL A 368 5.17 -14.49 -12.29
N CYS A 369 5.74 -15.03 -13.35
CA CYS A 369 5.98 -14.28 -14.58
C CYS A 369 4.68 -13.76 -15.20
N GLY A 370 3.61 -14.57 -15.15
CA GLY A 370 2.28 -14.17 -15.59
C GLY A 370 1.71 -12.99 -14.79
N ILE A 371 1.84 -13.02 -13.45
CA ILE A 371 1.44 -11.92 -12.58
C ILE A 371 2.24 -10.64 -12.91
N ALA A 372 3.55 -10.77 -13.12
CA ALA A 372 4.40 -9.64 -13.51
C ALA A 372 3.98 -9.08 -14.87
N LEU A 373 3.74 -9.93 -15.86
CA LEU A 373 3.26 -9.54 -17.18
C LEU A 373 1.92 -8.79 -17.10
N VAL A 374 0.95 -9.35 -16.40
CA VAL A 374 -0.36 -8.70 -16.18
C VAL A 374 -0.19 -7.36 -15.49
N THR A 375 0.71 -7.24 -14.51
CA THR A 375 1.00 -5.97 -13.83
C THR A 375 1.62 -4.96 -14.80
N LEU A 376 2.53 -5.38 -15.68
CA LEU A 376 3.11 -4.50 -16.71
C LEU A 376 2.07 -4.07 -17.76
N VAL A 377 1.19 -4.98 -18.19
CA VAL A 377 0.05 -4.64 -19.07
C VAL A 377 -0.87 -3.62 -18.39
N PHE A 378 -1.15 -3.80 -17.10
CA PHE A 378 -1.89 -2.81 -16.32
C PHE A 378 -1.18 -1.45 -16.26
N CYS A 379 0.15 -1.42 -16.12
CA CYS A 379 0.92 -0.17 -16.15
C CYS A 379 0.71 0.58 -17.46
N VAL A 380 0.75 -0.14 -18.57
CA VAL A 380 0.48 0.44 -19.90
C VAL A 380 -0.98 0.87 -20.01
N ALA A 381 -1.93 0.06 -19.56
CA ALA A 381 -3.35 0.39 -19.57
C ALA A 381 -3.67 1.65 -18.75
N MET A 382 -3.06 1.80 -17.56
CA MET A 382 -3.22 2.99 -16.71
C MET A 382 -2.68 4.28 -17.33
N LEU A 383 -1.81 4.18 -18.34
CA LEU A 383 -1.32 5.33 -19.10
C LEU A 383 -2.14 5.55 -20.39
N LEU A 384 -2.59 4.47 -21.05
CA LEU A 384 -3.32 4.50 -22.33
C LEU A 384 -4.77 4.91 -22.16
N VAL A 385 -5.51 4.18 -21.31
CA VAL A 385 -6.97 4.33 -21.20
C VAL A 385 -7.38 5.74 -20.73
N PRO A 386 -6.70 6.35 -19.72
CA PRO A 386 -7.06 7.70 -19.30
C PRO A 386 -6.48 8.82 -20.17
N ALA A 387 -5.67 8.53 -21.19
CA ALA A 387 -4.94 9.54 -21.95
C ALA A 387 -5.87 10.58 -22.61
N GLU A 388 -7.01 10.17 -23.14
CA GLU A 388 -7.98 11.07 -23.73
C GLU A 388 -8.61 12.03 -22.70
N VAL A 389 -8.89 11.52 -21.50
CA VAL A 389 -9.50 12.29 -20.42
C VAL A 389 -8.49 13.22 -19.75
N THR A 390 -7.30 12.71 -19.46
CA THR A 390 -6.28 13.45 -18.71
C THR A 390 -5.38 14.31 -19.59
N GLY A 391 -5.23 13.95 -20.87
CA GLY A 391 -4.23 14.51 -21.79
C GLY A 391 -2.81 13.98 -21.57
N CYS A 392 -2.64 13.04 -20.64
CA CYS A 392 -1.36 12.43 -20.31
C CYS A 392 -1.05 11.28 -21.27
N HIS A 393 -0.46 11.60 -22.42
CA HIS A 393 -0.12 10.57 -23.40
C HIS A 393 1.00 9.64 -22.91
N VAL A 394 0.91 8.36 -23.31
CA VAL A 394 1.83 7.28 -22.89
C VAL A 394 3.25 7.50 -23.40
N LEU A 395 3.40 7.81 -24.67
CA LEU A 395 4.70 7.85 -25.35
C LEU A 395 5.68 8.85 -24.71
N PRO A 396 5.27 10.09 -24.34
CA PRO A 396 6.16 11.01 -23.64
C PRO A 396 6.57 10.54 -22.24
N VAL A 397 5.69 9.82 -21.54
CA VAL A 397 6.00 9.25 -20.22
C VAL A 397 6.99 8.12 -20.37
N LEU A 398 6.75 7.16 -21.26
CA LEU A 398 7.65 6.04 -21.51
C LEU A 398 9.03 6.50 -22.01
N ARG A 399 9.08 7.49 -22.91
CA ARG A 399 10.36 8.08 -23.34
C ARG A 399 11.12 8.73 -22.18
N GLY A 400 10.40 9.39 -21.25
CA GLY A 400 11.00 9.96 -20.06
C GLY A 400 11.54 8.91 -19.07
N LEU A 401 11.00 7.69 -19.09
CA LEU A 401 11.41 6.57 -18.23
C LEU A 401 12.47 5.68 -18.86
N ALA A 402 12.65 5.73 -20.19
CA ALA A 402 13.58 4.86 -20.91
C ALA A 402 15.03 5.05 -20.44
N GLY A 403 15.48 6.30 -20.28
CA GLY A 403 16.81 6.61 -19.76
C GLY A 403 17.07 6.01 -18.38
N PRO A 404 16.23 6.32 -17.36
CA PRO A 404 16.34 5.71 -16.03
C PRO A 404 16.28 4.18 -16.03
N ALA A 405 15.39 3.58 -16.85
CA ALA A 405 15.24 2.12 -16.91
C ALA A 405 16.48 1.44 -17.51
N ILE A 406 16.98 1.93 -18.64
CA ILE A 406 18.20 1.41 -19.28
C ILE A 406 19.40 1.55 -18.35
N SER A 407 19.53 2.70 -17.68
CA SER A 407 20.61 2.95 -16.73
C SER A 407 20.53 2.00 -15.52
N ALA A 408 19.33 1.67 -15.04
CA ALA A 408 19.14 0.72 -13.95
C ALA A 408 19.50 -0.72 -14.36
N VAL A 409 19.19 -1.12 -15.59
CA VAL A 409 19.61 -2.43 -16.13
C VAL A 409 21.13 -2.50 -16.22
N LEU A 410 21.80 -1.46 -16.74
CA LEU A 410 23.26 -1.40 -16.81
C LEU A 410 23.90 -1.43 -15.41
N ALA A 411 23.31 -0.73 -14.44
CA ALA A 411 23.76 -0.75 -13.06
C ALA A 411 23.68 -2.17 -12.45
N SER A 412 22.57 -2.88 -12.72
CA SER A 412 22.40 -4.27 -12.28
C SER A 412 23.40 -5.22 -12.95
N GLY A 413 23.67 -5.01 -14.24
CA GLY A 413 24.71 -5.75 -14.96
C GLY A 413 26.11 -5.52 -14.34
N CYS A 414 26.44 -4.29 -14.01
CA CYS A 414 27.68 -3.95 -13.32
C CYS A 414 27.79 -4.65 -11.93
N TYR A 415 26.71 -4.64 -11.14
CA TYR A 415 26.62 -5.36 -9.88
C TYR A 415 26.93 -6.85 -10.05
N LEU A 416 26.24 -7.51 -10.99
CA LEU A 416 26.40 -8.95 -11.25
C LEU A 416 27.84 -9.29 -11.69
N VAL A 417 28.48 -8.45 -12.53
CA VAL A 417 29.89 -8.65 -12.93
C VAL A 417 30.80 -8.57 -11.71
N ILE A 418 30.63 -7.56 -10.83
CA ILE A 418 31.47 -7.40 -9.65
C ILE A 418 31.35 -8.61 -8.72
N VAL A 419 30.11 -9.04 -8.40
CA VAL A 419 29.88 -10.16 -7.50
C VAL A 419 30.37 -11.49 -8.09
N ASN A 420 30.23 -11.71 -9.40
CA ASN A 420 30.74 -12.91 -10.05
C ASN A 420 32.27 -12.98 -10.08
N VAL A 421 32.96 -11.82 -10.16
CA VAL A 421 34.44 -11.79 -10.19
C VAL A 421 35.04 -11.90 -8.79
N PHE A 422 34.47 -11.23 -7.79
CA PHE A 422 35.02 -11.13 -6.43
C PHE A 422 34.42 -12.13 -5.43
N GLY A 423 33.38 -12.87 -5.84
CA GLY A 423 32.66 -13.81 -4.97
C GLY A 423 31.45 -13.16 -4.27
N ALA A 424 30.62 -14.02 -3.65
CA ALA A 424 29.34 -13.59 -3.00
C ALA A 424 29.52 -13.26 -1.52
N ASP A 425 30.50 -12.40 -1.18
CA ASP A 425 30.74 -11.94 0.18
C ASP A 425 30.09 -10.57 0.45
N ILE A 426 29.96 -10.21 1.72
CA ILE A 426 29.39 -8.90 2.14
C ILE A 426 30.18 -7.74 1.52
N THR A 427 31.51 -7.86 1.45
CA THR A 427 32.37 -6.83 0.87
C THR A 427 32.15 -6.65 -0.62
N SER A 428 32.02 -7.74 -1.38
CA SER A 428 31.71 -7.71 -2.81
C SER A 428 30.29 -7.24 -3.09
N MET A 429 29.32 -7.59 -2.24
CA MET A 429 27.96 -7.06 -2.30
C MET A 429 27.96 -5.52 -2.13
N CYS A 430 28.65 -5.00 -1.10
CA CYS A 430 28.73 -3.56 -0.87
C CYS A 430 29.48 -2.85 -2.02
N ALA A 431 30.58 -3.42 -2.51
CA ALA A 431 31.32 -2.91 -3.64
C ALA A 431 30.48 -2.94 -4.93
N GLY A 432 29.74 -4.01 -5.17
CA GLY A 432 28.80 -4.17 -6.27
C GLY A 432 27.68 -3.14 -6.26
N LEU A 433 27.05 -2.91 -5.11
CA LEU A 433 26.03 -1.88 -4.95
C LEU A 433 26.57 -0.47 -5.19
N ALA A 434 27.76 -0.17 -4.65
CA ALA A 434 28.42 1.12 -4.89
C ALA A 434 28.79 1.29 -6.37
N GLY A 435 29.41 0.26 -6.99
CA GLY A 435 29.75 0.24 -8.41
C GLY A 435 28.52 0.37 -9.30
N GLY A 436 27.45 -0.33 -8.97
CA GLY A 436 26.16 -0.22 -9.67
C GLY A 436 25.55 1.18 -9.59
N LEU A 437 25.59 1.84 -8.43
CA LEU A 437 25.12 3.23 -8.31
C LEU A 437 25.99 4.22 -9.11
N VAL A 438 27.31 4.02 -9.14
CA VAL A 438 28.20 4.82 -9.99
C VAL A 438 27.91 4.58 -11.46
N ALA A 439 27.75 3.32 -11.88
CA ALA A 439 27.38 2.97 -13.26
C ALA A 439 26.00 3.56 -13.64
N TYR A 440 25.04 3.58 -12.73
CA TYR A 440 23.75 4.25 -12.93
C TYR A 440 23.92 5.75 -13.21
N GLY A 441 24.68 6.44 -12.35
CA GLY A 441 24.93 7.88 -12.52
C GLY A 441 25.63 8.21 -13.82
N LEU A 442 26.66 7.45 -14.19
CA LEU A 442 27.41 7.64 -15.43
C LEU A 442 26.53 7.36 -16.66
N SER A 443 25.79 6.26 -16.67
CA SER A 443 24.90 5.92 -17.79
C SER A 443 23.78 6.94 -17.95
N MET A 444 23.21 7.46 -16.85
CA MET A 444 22.21 8.53 -16.90
C MET A 444 22.78 9.82 -17.51
N ILE A 445 24.02 10.19 -17.18
CA ILE A 445 24.67 11.37 -17.79
C ILE A 445 24.92 11.16 -19.28
N LEU A 446 25.28 9.94 -19.70
CA LEU A 446 25.56 9.64 -21.10
C LEU A 446 24.28 9.56 -21.95
N ILE A 447 23.27 8.85 -21.45
CA ILE A 447 22.03 8.54 -22.21
C ILE A 447 21.07 9.72 -22.20
N ASP A 448 20.98 10.47 -21.10
CA ASP A 448 19.85 11.38 -20.85
C ASP A 448 20.28 12.80 -20.43
N ARG A 449 21.48 13.21 -20.88
CA ARG A 449 22.12 14.48 -20.52
C ARG A 449 21.24 15.73 -20.68
N ARG A 450 20.42 15.77 -21.76
CA ARG A 450 19.54 16.92 -22.03
C ARG A 450 18.42 17.04 -21.02
N GLN A 451 17.75 15.94 -20.73
CA GLN A 451 16.60 15.94 -19.81
C GLN A 451 17.05 16.12 -18.35
N LEU A 452 18.23 15.61 -17.98
CA LEU A 452 18.83 15.85 -16.66
C LEU A 452 19.08 17.34 -16.40
N GLY A 453 19.57 18.08 -17.38
CA GLY A 453 19.78 19.52 -17.25
C GLY A 453 18.49 20.30 -16.98
N GLU A 454 17.38 19.90 -17.62
CA GLU A 454 16.06 20.48 -17.38
C GLU A 454 15.55 20.13 -15.96
N ASP A 455 15.70 18.89 -15.53
CA ASP A 455 15.25 18.43 -14.21
C ASP A 455 15.98 19.14 -13.06
N PHE A 456 17.32 19.28 -13.18
CA PHE A 456 18.15 20.03 -12.21
C PHE A 456 17.77 21.51 -12.13
N SER A 457 17.47 22.14 -13.26
CA SER A 457 17.04 23.54 -13.30
C SER A 457 15.72 23.76 -12.56
N VAL A 458 14.82 22.80 -12.64
CA VAL A 458 13.52 22.83 -11.96
C VAL A 458 13.66 22.53 -10.47
N ALA A 459 14.42 21.51 -10.09
CA ALA A 459 14.71 21.20 -8.70
C ALA A 459 15.34 22.42 -7.98
N ARG A 460 16.29 23.08 -8.63
CA ARG A 460 16.90 24.31 -8.10
C ARG A 460 15.89 25.45 -7.92
N ARG A 461 14.93 25.61 -8.85
CA ARG A 461 13.86 26.63 -8.73
C ARG A 461 12.87 26.33 -7.60
N ILE A 462 12.58 25.06 -7.33
CA ILE A 462 11.70 24.63 -6.23
C ILE A 462 12.38 24.89 -4.89
N ILE A 463 13.67 24.56 -4.76
CA ILE A 463 14.44 24.76 -3.53
C ILE A 463 14.72 26.25 -3.25
N SER A 464 14.91 27.05 -4.31
CA SER A 464 15.24 28.48 -4.20
C SER A 464 14.03 29.41 -4.01
N ARG A 465 12.78 28.92 -4.16
CA ARG A 465 11.59 29.71 -3.84
C ARG A 465 11.25 29.53 -2.35
N PRO A 466 11.42 30.56 -1.50
CA PRO A 466 10.83 30.54 -0.17
C PRO A 466 9.31 30.43 -0.35
N ALA A 467 8.67 29.64 0.52
CA ALA A 467 7.22 29.46 0.54
C ALA A 467 6.54 30.84 0.74
N SER A 468 6.23 31.53 -0.36
CA SER A 468 5.37 32.70 -0.33
C SER A 468 3.98 32.20 0.09
N ARG A 469 3.59 32.56 1.31
CA ARG A 469 2.24 32.41 1.82
C ARG A 469 1.35 33.40 1.04
N GLU A 470 0.84 33.01 -0.12
CA GLU A 470 -0.37 33.64 -0.63
C GLU A 470 -1.56 33.09 0.17
N PRO A 471 -2.40 33.97 0.75
CA PRO A 471 -3.59 33.54 1.45
C PRO A 471 -4.54 32.87 0.45
N VAL A 472 -4.99 31.68 0.79
CA VAL A 472 -6.06 30.96 0.08
C VAL A 472 -7.24 31.89 -0.04
N ARG A 473 -7.56 32.38 -1.24
CA ARG A 473 -8.80 33.09 -1.52
C ARG A 473 -9.97 32.17 -1.15
N SER A 474 -10.82 32.68 -0.28
CA SER A 474 -12.06 32.04 0.13
C SER A 474 -12.88 31.61 -1.09
N PHE A 475 -13.25 30.35 -1.14
CA PHE A 475 -14.13 29.80 -2.15
C PHE A 475 -15.51 30.45 -2.06
N GLU A 476 -15.87 31.27 -3.03
CA GLU A 476 -17.27 31.54 -3.35
C GLU A 476 -17.76 30.39 -4.28
N PRO A 477 -18.86 29.71 -3.92
CA PRO A 477 -19.39 28.66 -4.78
C PRO A 477 -19.95 29.30 -6.06
N ALA A 478 -19.34 28.96 -7.20
CA ALA A 478 -19.86 29.34 -8.50
C ALA A 478 -21.29 28.82 -8.67
N ASN A 479 -22.20 29.75 -8.85
CA ASN A 479 -23.59 29.55 -9.14
C ASN A 479 -23.73 28.60 -10.36
N ARG A 480 -24.26 27.40 -10.16
CA ARG A 480 -24.63 26.50 -11.25
C ARG A 480 -25.89 27.05 -11.89
N PRO A 481 -25.93 27.35 -13.21
CA PRO A 481 -27.19 27.57 -13.90
C PRO A 481 -27.94 26.23 -13.96
N ASN A 482 -29.23 26.29 -13.59
CA ASN A 482 -30.21 25.24 -13.75
C ASN A 482 -30.19 24.73 -15.21
N ALA A 483 -29.94 23.45 -15.39
CA ALA A 483 -30.32 22.75 -16.63
C ALA A 483 -31.12 21.52 -16.24
N LEU A 484 -32.31 21.49 -16.82
CA LEU A 484 -33.42 20.55 -16.85
C LEU A 484 -33.00 19.09 -17.06
#